data_991717d7f5af8185d2b0c28cd4b5213b
#
_entry.id   991717d7f5af8185d2b0c28cd4b5213b
#
_cell.length_a   1.000
_cell.length_b   1.000
_cell.length_c   1.000
_cell.angle_alpha   90.00
_cell.angle_beta   90.00
_cell.angle_gamma   90.00
#
_symmetry.space_group_name_H-M   'P 1'
#
loop_
_entity.id
_entity.type
_entity.pdbx_description
1 polymer ?
#
loop_
_entity_poly.entity_id
_entity_poly.type
_entity_poly.pdbx_seq_one_letter_code
_entity_poly.pdbx_strand_id
1 'polypeptide(L)'
;IEVGKSNPNFGIMFTPSDIVANKIKWSIDDTSIATVTGNNDTATVNAVKEGMTTLRLNVSTESNGKLSHSSVISVYTAIDNVYGKVNGKACTFYRGATKNSWIRSEKVKQGQELTIIGSCGSFYYVELPDDYTFDDGRDTRKAYVEKSKVYVPVIDVKAWRNSNDVKVGETTTVTSVVYPQIATVNKATYTTDNSSISTCDGNGNV
;
A
#
# COMPACT_ATOMS: atom_id res chain seq x y z
N ILE A 1 -1.08 -9.01 1.31
CA ILE A 1 0.10 -9.85 1.02
C ILE A 1 1.07 -8.98 0.22
N GLU A 2 2.36 -9.05 0.48
CA GLU A 2 3.41 -8.36 -0.27
C GLU A 2 3.61 -9.03 -1.64
N VAL A 3 3.83 -8.23 -2.70
CA VAL A 3 4.16 -8.74 -4.05
C VAL A 3 5.35 -9.72 -3.99
N GLY A 4 5.22 -10.86 -4.64
CA GLY A 4 6.21 -11.93 -4.67
C GLY A 4 6.23 -12.83 -3.42
N LYS A 5 5.36 -12.59 -2.43
CA LYS A 5 5.21 -13.43 -1.24
C LYS A 5 3.97 -14.30 -1.32
N SER A 6 3.95 -15.34 -0.49
CA SER A 6 2.83 -16.27 -0.37
C SER A 6 2.26 -16.22 1.04
N ASN A 7 0.94 -16.43 1.15
CA ASN A 7 0.27 -16.62 2.44
C ASN A 7 -0.44 -17.98 2.44
N PRO A 8 0.01 -18.95 3.24
CA PRO A 8 -0.59 -20.29 3.34
C PRO A 8 -1.75 -20.38 4.34
N ASN A 9 -2.13 -19.28 5.01
CA ASN A 9 -2.98 -19.29 6.19
C ASN A 9 -4.48 -19.13 5.89
N PHE A 10 -4.92 -19.57 4.72
CA PHE A 10 -6.35 -19.66 4.43
C PHE A 10 -6.86 -21.07 4.73
N GLY A 11 -7.85 -21.17 5.60
CA GLY A 11 -8.42 -22.45 6.01
C GLY A 11 -9.93 -22.38 6.14
N ILE A 12 -10.56 -23.54 6.23
CA ILE A 12 -11.99 -23.71 6.46
C ILE A 12 -12.20 -24.29 7.84
N MET A 13 -13.18 -23.74 8.55
CA MET A 13 -13.76 -24.36 9.72
C MET A 13 -15.25 -24.52 9.52
N PHE A 14 -15.75 -25.72 9.67
CA PHE A 14 -17.18 -26.00 9.62
C PHE A 14 -17.81 -25.85 11.01
N THR A 15 -19.00 -25.28 11.03
CA THR A 15 -19.84 -25.20 12.23
C THR A 15 -21.26 -25.62 11.87
N PRO A 16 -21.76 -26.73 12.39
CA PRO A 16 -21.12 -27.72 13.27
C PRO A 16 -19.97 -28.48 12.58
N SER A 17 -19.07 -29.06 13.37
CA SER A 17 -17.82 -29.70 12.90
C SER A 17 -18.02 -31.05 12.19
N ASP A 18 -19.20 -31.63 12.26
CA ASP A 18 -19.59 -32.91 11.64
C ASP A 18 -20.05 -32.77 10.18
N ILE A 19 -20.00 -31.57 9.61
CA ILE A 19 -20.32 -31.36 8.20
C ILE A 19 -19.26 -32.05 7.33
N VAL A 20 -19.72 -32.97 6.47
CA VAL A 20 -18.88 -33.62 5.47
C VAL A 20 -18.95 -32.86 4.16
N ALA A 21 -17.81 -32.35 3.70
CA ALA A 21 -17.68 -31.71 2.41
C ALA A 21 -17.34 -32.73 1.32
N ASN A 22 -18.15 -32.79 0.27
CA ASN A 22 -17.91 -33.67 -0.90
C ASN A 22 -16.94 -33.03 -1.89
N LYS A 23 -16.93 -31.68 -1.98
CA LYS A 23 -16.09 -30.93 -2.88
C LYS A 23 -15.78 -29.55 -2.31
N ILE A 24 -14.52 -29.21 -2.26
CA ILE A 24 -14.01 -27.89 -1.89
C ILE A 24 -13.29 -27.31 -3.11
N LYS A 25 -13.63 -26.06 -3.47
CA LYS A 25 -13.00 -25.35 -4.58
C LYS A 25 -12.59 -23.95 -4.15
N TRP A 26 -11.31 -23.69 -4.21
CA TRP A 26 -10.71 -22.37 -4.09
C TRP A 26 -10.52 -21.74 -5.47
N SER A 27 -10.76 -20.45 -5.59
CA SER A 27 -10.50 -19.68 -6.80
C SER A 27 -10.21 -18.22 -6.50
N ILE A 28 -9.54 -17.55 -7.42
CA ILE A 28 -9.23 -16.12 -7.39
C ILE A 28 -9.87 -15.46 -8.61
N ASP A 29 -10.48 -14.28 -8.44
CA ASP A 29 -11.17 -13.57 -9.52
C ASP A 29 -10.19 -13.00 -10.55
N ASP A 30 -9.06 -12.44 -10.10
CA ASP A 30 -8.03 -11.89 -10.98
C ASP A 30 -6.67 -12.55 -10.72
N THR A 31 -6.30 -13.46 -11.61
CA THR A 31 -5.04 -14.21 -11.52
C THR A 31 -3.80 -13.38 -11.88
N SER A 32 -3.96 -12.20 -12.48
CA SER A 32 -2.86 -11.27 -12.71
C SER A 32 -2.40 -10.57 -11.43
N ILE A 33 -3.27 -10.50 -10.40
CA ILE A 33 -2.97 -9.90 -9.09
C ILE A 33 -2.49 -10.94 -8.10
N ALA A 34 -3.17 -12.10 -8.03
CA ALA A 34 -2.77 -13.20 -7.17
C ALA A 34 -3.22 -14.54 -7.76
N THR A 35 -2.55 -15.61 -7.37
CA THR A 35 -2.98 -16.98 -7.68
C THR A 35 -3.29 -17.74 -6.40
N VAL A 36 -4.09 -18.81 -6.48
CA VAL A 36 -4.41 -19.67 -5.34
C VAL A 36 -4.12 -21.13 -5.65
N THR A 37 -3.49 -21.80 -4.72
CA THR A 37 -3.35 -23.26 -4.69
C THR A 37 -4.08 -23.77 -3.48
N GLY A 38 -5.19 -24.48 -3.68
CA GLY A 38 -6.00 -25.05 -2.61
C GLY A 38 -5.81 -26.56 -2.51
N ASN A 39 -5.75 -27.06 -1.30
CA ASN A 39 -5.74 -28.49 -0.97
C ASN A 39 -6.79 -28.74 0.09
N ASN A 40 -7.95 -29.20 -0.33
CA ASN A 40 -9.10 -29.45 0.57
C ASN A 40 -9.36 -28.28 1.53
N ASP A 41 -9.04 -28.44 2.82
CA ASP A 41 -9.39 -27.49 3.89
C ASP A 41 -8.52 -26.23 3.95
N THR A 42 -7.44 -26.20 3.17
CA THR A 42 -6.48 -25.10 3.20
C THR A 42 -6.17 -24.55 1.81
N ALA A 43 -5.72 -23.31 1.75
CA ALA A 43 -5.23 -22.70 0.53
C ALA A 43 -4.03 -21.79 0.79
N THR A 44 -3.15 -21.71 -0.20
CA THR A 44 -2.06 -20.75 -0.29
C THR A 44 -2.36 -19.74 -1.38
N VAL A 45 -2.32 -18.46 -1.03
CA VAL A 45 -2.43 -17.36 -1.99
C VAL A 45 -1.05 -16.81 -2.29
N ASN A 46 -0.68 -16.75 -3.57
CA ASN A 46 0.58 -16.21 -4.05
C ASN A 46 0.34 -14.84 -4.69
N ALA A 47 0.99 -13.81 -4.18
CA ALA A 47 0.87 -12.44 -4.66
C ALA A 47 1.75 -12.23 -5.91
N VAL A 48 1.14 -11.78 -7.01
CA VAL A 48 1.81 -11.60 -8.31
C VAL A 48 2.09 -10.13 -8.59
N LYS A 49 1.08 -9.28 -8.45
CA LYS A 49 1.13 -7.86 -8.78
C LYS A 49 0.31 -7.04 -7.80
N GLU A 50 0.72 -5.80 -7.57
CA GLU A 50 -0.04 -4.83 -6.77
C GLU A 50 -1.48 -4.69 -7.26
N GLY A 51 -2.43 -4.76 -6.33
CA GLY A 51 -3.84 -4.60 -6.63
C GLY A 51 -4.74 -5.32 -5.64
N MET A 52 -6.00 -5.43 -6.00
CA MET A 52 -7.01 -6.15 -5.22
C MET A 52 -7.70 -7.20 -6.06
N THR A 53 -7.95 -8.34 -5.44
CA THR A 53 -8.72 -9.45 -6.04
C THR A 53 -9.58 -10.12 -4.97
N THR A 54 -10.42 -11.04 -5.36
CA THR A 54 -11.29 -11.78 -4.42
C THR A 54 -10.91 -13.25 -4.42
N LEU A 55 -10.58 -13.76 -3.25
CA LEU A 55 -10.49 -15.21 -2.99
C LEU A 55 -11.91 -15.73 -2.76
N ARG A 56 -12.28 -16.76 -3.51
CA ARG A 56 -13.57 -17.44 -3.37
C ARG A 56 -13.38 -18.87 -2.93
N LEU A 57 -14.21 -19.27 -2.01
CA LEU A 57 -14.39 -20.63 -1.55
C LEU A 57 -15.79 -21.11 -1.92
N ASN A 58 -15.88 -22.23 -2.60
CA ASN A 58 -17.14 -22.94 -2.85
C ASN A 58 -17.04 -24.35 -2.30
N VAL A 59 -18.00 -24.73 -1.48
CA VAL A 59 -18.08 -26.03 -0.83
C VAL A 59 -19.41 -26.68 -1.20
N SER A 60 -19.37 -27.95 -1.61
CA SER A 60 -20.55 -28.80 -1.76
C SER A 60 -20.58 -29.79 -0.61
N THR A 61 -21.74 -29.91 0.07
CA THR A 61 -21.95 -30.83 1.19
C THR A 61 -23.10 -31.78 0.88
N GLU A 62 -23.14 -32.93 1.53
CA GLU A 62 -24.21 -33.91 1.33
C GLU A 62 -25.57 -33.39 1.83
N SER A 63 -25.58 -32.66 2.93
CA SER A 63 -26.83 -32.27 3.62
C SER A 63 -27.31 -30.86 3.27
N ASN A 64 -26.43 -29.90 3.01
CA ASN A 64 -26.76 -28.47 2.88
C ASN A 64 -26.56 -27.88 1.48
N GLY A 65 -26.25 -28.72 0.48
CA GLY A 65 -26.06 -28.28 -0.89
C GLY A 65 -24.77 -27.49 -1.09
N LYS A 66 -24.85 -26.25 -1.61
CA LYS A 66 -23.68 -25.43 -1.94
C LYS A 66 -23.55 -24.27 -0.96
N LEU A 67 -22.37 -24.15 -0.37
CA LEU A 67 -21.94 -23.01 0.45
C LEU A 67 -20.85 -22.23 -0.26
N SER A 68 -20.87 -20.90 -0.12
CA SER A 68 -19.84 -20.05 -0.69
C SER A 68 -19.40 -18.97 0.30
N HIS A 69 -18.11 -18.64 0.27
CA HIS A 69 -17.52 -17.53 1.00
C HIS A 69 -16.57 -16.76 0.10
N SER A 70 -16.40 -15.46 0.36
CA SER A 70 -15.46 -14.62 -0.37
C SER A 70 -14.70 -13.68 0.55
N SER A 71 -13.41 -13.48 0.28
CA SER A 71 -12.54 -12.56 1.00
C SER A 71 -11.75 -11.69 0.04
N VAL A 72 -11.68 -10.39 0.32
CA VAL A 72 -10.85 -9.48 -0.44
C VAL A 72 -9.39 -9.70 -0.09
N ILE A 73 -8.56 -9.88 -1.12
CA ILE A 73 -7.12 -9.98 -1.03
C ILE A 73 -6.52 -8.67 -1.54
N SER A 74 -5.76 -8.00 -0.71
CA SER A 74 -4.98 -6.82 -1.08
C SER A 74 -3.52 -7.23 -1.22
N VAL A 75 -2.95 -7.01 -2.40
CA VAL A 75 -1.53 -7.23 -2.69
C VAL A 75 -0.84 -5.87 -2.76
N TYR A 76 0.18 -5.67 -1.93
CA TYR A 76 0.90 -4.40 -1.84
C TYR A 76 2.34 -4.52 -2.31
N THR A 77 2.87 -3.44 -2.91
CA THR A 77 4.30 -3.26 -3.14
C THR A 77 4.94 -2.72 -1.87
N ALA A 78 6.01 -3.36 -1.40
CA ALA A 78 6.73 -2.92 -0.21
C ALA A 78 7.36 -1.52 -0.39
N ILE A 79 7.39 -0.76 0.69
CA ILE A 79 8.07 0.54 0.82
C ILE A 79 8.96 0.47 2.07
N ASP A 80 10.19 0.93 1.95
CA ASP A 80 11.16 0.91 3.05
C ASP A 80 10.84 1.95 4.12
N ASN A 81 9.99 1.57 5.08
CA ASN A 81 9.71 2.27 6.34
C ASN A 81 9.76 3.81 6.26
N VAL A 82 8.88 4.40 5.47
CA VAL A 82 8.82 5.84 5.31
C VAL A 82 7.91 6.45 6.37
N TYR A 83 8.44 7.45 7.08
CA TYR A 83 7.65 8.23 8.03
C TYR A 83 6.54 9.01 7.34
N GLY A 84 5.36 9.01 7.94
CA GLY A 84 4.23 9.80 7.53
C GLY A 84 3.35 10.20 8.72
N LYS A 85 2.43 11.10 8.48
CA LYS A 85 1.43 11.49 9.47
C LYS A 85 0.08 11.77 8.83
N VAL A 86 -0.97 11.54 9.59
CA VAL A 86 -2.34 11.82 9.13
C VAL A 86 -2.52 13.31 8.88
N ASN A 87 -2.96 13.65 7.67
CA ASN A 87 -3.27 15.00 7.25
C ASN A 87 -4.79 15.19 7.23
N GLY A 88 -5.30 16.10 8.08
CA GLY A 88 -6.72 16.41 8.16
C GLY A 88 -7.42 15.88 9.42
N LYS A 89 -8.66 16.36 9.63
CA LYS A 89 -9.41 16.19 10.89
C LYS A 89 -10.02 14.79 11.07
N ALA A 90 -10.12 14.00 10.02
CA ALA A 90 -10.71 12.66 10.07
C ALA A 90 -10.01 11.75 9.05
N CYS A 91 -9.58 10.61 9.53
CA CYS A 91 -9.01 9.53 8.74
C CYS A 91 -9.69 8.23 9.15
N THR A 92 -9.81 7.31 8.21
CA THR A 92 -10.31 5.95 8.46
C THR A 92 -9.22 4.97 8.10
N PHE A 93 -9.01 3.97 8.95
CA PHE A 93 -8.19 2.83 8.65
C PHE A 93 -9.02 1.67 8.11
N TYR A 94 -8.42 0.86 7.25
CA TYR A 94 -9.08 -0.21 6.53
C TYR A 94 -8.30 -1.52 6.70
N ARG A 95 -9.00 -2.65 6.72
CA ARG A 95 -8.41 -3.99 6.77
C ARG A 95 -7.74 -4.39 5.45
N GLY A 96 -8.26 -3.87 4.34
CA GLY A 96 -7.74 -4.06 2.99
C GLY A 96 -7.72 -2.74 2.24
N ALA A 97 -7.12 -2.70 1.06
CA ALA A 97 -7.00 -1.49 0.24
C ALA A 97 -8.33 -1.07 -0.43
N THR A 98 -9.42 -1.10 0.32
CA THR A 98 -10.77 -0.76 -0.15
C THR A 98 -11.58 -0.08 0.96
N LYS A 99 -12.41 0.89 0.57
CA LYS A 99 -13.29 1.63 1.50
C LYS A 99 -14.37 0.75 2.15
N ASN A 100 -14.66 -0.42 1.56
CA ASN A 100 -15.63 -1.36 2.11
C ASN A 100 -15.08 -2.23 3.25
N SER A 101 -13.79 -2.12 3.55
CA SER A 101 -13.11 -2.91 4.59
C SER A 101 -12.71 -2.07 5.81
N TRP A 102 -13.48 -1.02 6.12
CA TRP A 102 -13.19 -0.11 7.23
C TRP A 102 -13.02 -0.83 8.57
N ILE A 103 -12.13 -0.32 9.39
CA ILE A 103 -11.91 -0.77 10.76
C ILE A 103 -12.70 0.18 11.66
N ARG A 104 -13.49 -0.36 12.56
CA ARG A 104 -14.10 0.43 13.61
C ARG A 104 -12.99 0.83 14.58
N SER A 105 -12.52 2.05 14.47
CA SER A 105 -11.54 2.64 15.37
C SER A 105 -12.08 3.98 15.85
N GLU A 106 -11.62 4.43 16.99
CA GLU A 106 -11.77 5.84 17.35
C GLU A 106 -11.22 6.72 16.22
N LYS A 107 -11.79 7.91 16.05
CA LYS A 107 -11.38 8.84 15.00
C LYS A 107 -9.88 9.09 15.10
N VAL A 108 -9.16 8.66 14.08
CA VAL A 108 -7.72 8.89 13.98
C VAL A 108 -7.46 10.39 14.00
N LYS A 109 -6.65 10.84 14.95
CA LYS A 109 -6.37 12.26 15.16
C LYS A 109 -5.50 12.81 14.03
N GLN A 110 -5.73 14.07 13.67
CA GLN A 110 -4.80 14.81 12.82
C GLN A 110 -3.40 14.81 13.45
N GLY A 111 -2.38 14.58 12.64
CA GLY A 111 -1.00 14.49 13.10
C GLY A 111 -0.61 13.12 13.68
N GLN A 112 -1.52 12.13 13.72
CA GLN A 112 -1.16 10.77 14.10
C GLN A 112 0.00 10.28 13.24
N GLU A 113 1.09 9.91 13.88
CA GLU A 113 2.27 9.36 13.23
C GLU A 113 2.01 7.93 12.78
N LEU A 114 2.65 7.55 11.68
CA LEU A 114 2.58 6.21 11.10
C LEU A 114 3.83 5.93 10.26
N THR A 115 4.14 4.66 10.09
CA THR A 115 5.19 4.19 9.20
C THR A 115 4.56 3.57 7.96
N ILE A 116 4.88 4.10 6.79
CA ILE A 116 4.43 3.54 5.51
C ILE A 116 5.34 2.39 5.17
N ILE A 117 4.76 1.19 5.05
CA ILE A 117 5.47 -0.06 4.76
C ILE A 117 5.07 -0.67 3.42
N GLY A 118 4.09 -0.06 2.73
CA GLY A 118 3.67 -0.52 1.42
C GLY A 118 2.66 0.39 0.73
N SER A 119 2.40 0.09 -0.53
CA SER A 119 1.47 0.77 -1.42
C SER A 119 0.55 -0.24 -2.10
N CYS A 120 -0.76 0.07 -2.16
CA CYS A 120 -1.73 -0.69 -2.93
C CYS A 120 -2.77 0.27 -3.54
N GLY A 121 -2.64 0.56 -4.84
CA GLY A 121 -3.49 1.52 -5.54
C GLY A 121 -3.51 2.89 -4.87
N SER A 122 -4.68 3.38 -4.47
CA SER A 122 -4.86 4.66 -3.78
C SER A 122 -4.61 4.61 -2.27
N PHE A 123 -4.12 3.48 -1.74
CA PHE A 123 -3.87 3.28 -0.31
C PHE A 123 -2.39 3.08 -0.01
N TYR A 124 -1.97 3.54 1.17
CA TYR A 124 -0.76 3.08 1.83
C TYR A 124 -1.09 1.93 2.78
N TYR A 125 -0.22 0.94 2.86
CA TYR A 125 -0.18 -0.03 3.94
C TYR A 125 0.76 0.51 4.99
N VAL A 126 0.27 0.69 6.22
CA VAL A 126 0.96 1.41 7.29
C VAL A 126 1.03 0.60 8.55
N GLU A 127 2.05 0.87 9.35
CA GLU A 127 2.19 0.41 10.72
C GLU A 127 2.05 1.61 11.67
N LEU A 128 1.28 1.44 12.72
CA LEU A 128 1.01 2.45 13.73
C LEU A 128 1.96 2.28 14.92
N PRO A 129 2.20 3.35 15.73
CA PRO A 129 3.05 3.27 16.91
C PRO A 129 2.63 2.19 17.92
N ASP A 130 3.56 1.84 18.82
CA ASP A 130 3.39 0.75 19.79
C ASP A 130 2.24 0.95 20.79
N ASP A 131 1.91 2.20 21.08
CA ASP A 131 0.82 2.60 21.96
C ASP A 131 -0.55 2.62 21.28
N TYR A 132 -0.63 2.36 19.96
CA TYR A 132 -1.88 2.36 19.23
C TYR A 132 -2.53 0.97 19.22
N THR A 133 -3.81 0.92 19.56
CA THR A 133 -4.63 -0.30 19.49
C THR A 133 -5.87 -0.06 18.65
N PHE A 134 -6.32 -1.11 17.95
CA PHE A 134 -7.59 -1.08 17.25
C PHE A 134 -8.71 -1.66 18.14
N ASP A 135 -9.89 -1.03 18.13
CA ASP A 135 -11.04 -1.46 18.95
C ASP A 135 -11.66 -2.78 18.47
N ASP A 136 -11.20 -3.34 17.36
CA ASP A 136 -11.72 -4.57 16.77
C ASP A 136 -11.02 -5.85 17.28
N GLY A 137 -10.22 -5.73 18.33
CA GLY A 137 -9.54 -6.84 19.00
C GLY A 137 -8.43 -7.50 18.19
N ARG A 138 -7.97 -6.87 17.11
CA ARG A 138 -6.86 -7.41 16.31
C ARG A 138 -5.51 -7.25 17.01
N ASP A 139 -4.67 -8.20 16.80
CA ASP A 139 -3.32 -8.32 17.36
C ASP A 139 -2.24 -7.64 16.48
N THR A 140 -2.66 -6.82 15.51
CA THR A 140 -1.76 -6.16 14.59
C THR A 140 -2.02 -4.66 14.55
N ARG A 141 -0.97 -3.86 14.52
CA ARG A 141 -1.01 -2.41 14.33
C ARG A 141 -0.96 -1.99 12.86
N LYS A 142 -1.13 -2.95 11.93
CA LYS A 142 -1.06 -2.71 10.50
C LYS A 142 -2.43 -2.50 9.90
N ALA A 143 -2.55 -1.49 9.03
CA ALA A 143 -3.80 -1.13 8.36
C ALA A 143 -3.53 -0.48 7.01
N TYR A 144 -4.59 -0.31 6.23
CA TYR A 144 -4.56 0.51 5.03
C TYR A 144 -5.16 1.90 5.33
N VAL A 145 -4.62 2.92 4.67
CA VAL A 145 -5.08 4.31 4.74
C VAL A 145 -5.04 4.95 3.36
N GLU A 146 -6.00 5.81 3.04
CA GLU A 146 -5.99 6.54 1.76
C GLU A 146 -4.74 7.43 1.67
N LYS A 147 -4.01 7.38 0.54
CA LYS A 147 -2.81 8.20 0.28
C LYS A 147 -3.10 9.69 0.45
N SER A 148 -4.28 10.16 0.04
CA SER A 148 -4.73 11.54 0.18
C SER A 148 -4.90 12.03 1.63
N LYS A 149 -4.90 11.11 2.60
CA LYS A 149 -5.04 11.39 4.03
C LYS A 149 -3.71 11.35 4.79
N VAL A 150 -2.61 11.12 4.08
CA VAL A 150 -1.27 11.02 4.68
C VAL A 150 -0.37 12.10 4.10
N TYR A 151 0.28 12.84 4.99
CA TYR A 151 1.37 13.73 4.63
C TYR A 151 2.69 13.01 4.82
N VAL A 152 3.50 12.98 3.78
CA VAL A 152 4.86 12.42 3.78
C VAL A 152 5.85 13.58 3.62
N PRO A 153 6.63 13.91 4.64
CA PRO A 153 7.58 15.00 4.58
C PRO A 153 8.73 14.70 3.62
N VAL A 154 9.31 15.76 3.05
CA VAL A 154 10.61 15.68 2.40
C VAL A 154 11.68 15.61 3.49
N ILE A 155 12.60 14.67 3.37
CA ILE A 155 13.72 14.49 4.30
C ILE A 155 15.06 14.82 3.68
N ASP A 156 15.17 14.75 2.35
CA ASP A 156 16.41 15.07 1.63
C ASP A 156 16.10 15.44 0.16
N VAL A 157 16.96 16.27 -0.42
CA VAL A 157 16.94 16.61 -1.84
C VAL A 157 18.36 16.48 -2.36
N LYS A 158 18.57 15.58 -3.31
CA LYS A 158 19.85 15.44 -4.02
C LYS A 158 19.77 16.14 -5.36
N ALA A 159 20.79 16.90 -5.69
CA ALA A 159 20.91 17.56 -6.98
C ALA A 159 22.30 17.31 -7.57
N TRP A 160 22.36 17.21 -8.88
CA TRP A 160 23.59 17.08 -9.64
C TRP A 160 23.47 17.78 -10.98
N ARG A 161 24.60 18.10 -11.60
CA ARG A 161 24.69 18.78 -12.88
C ARG A 161 25.55 17.97 -13.84
N ASN A 162 25.31 18.14 -15.13
CA ASN A 162 26.06 17.43 -16.18
C ASN A 162 27.44 18.06 -16.44
N SER A 163 27.61 19.37 -16.21
CA SER A 163 28.87 20.07 -16.38
C SER A 163 29.07 21.12 -15.30
N ASN A 164 30.34 21.31 -14.88
CA ASN A 164 30.72 22.37 -13.96
C ASN A 164 31.02 23.69 -14.71
N ASP A 165 31.42 23.58 -15.95
CA ASP A 165 31.80 24.71 -16.79
C ASP A 165 30.86 24.82 -17.97
N VAL A 166 30.26 25.99 -18.13
CA VAL A 166 29.30 26.30 -19.21
C VAL A 166 29.82 27.58 -19.89
N LYS A 167 29.98 27.56 -21.21
CA LYS A 167 30.39 28.75 -21.97
C LYS A 167 29.19 29.69 -22.14
N VAL A 168 29.51 30.96 -22.35
CA VAL A 168 28.50 31.98 -22.63
C VAL A 168 27.65 31.57 -23.85
N GLY A 169 26.33 31.51 -23.64
CA GLY A 169 25.36 31.09 -24.66
C GLY A 169 25.09 29.58 -24.72
N GLU A 170 25.77 28.76 -23.90
CA GLU A 170 25.45 27.36 -23.74
C GLU A 170 24.53 27.14 -22.54
N THR A 171 23.87 25.99 -22.51
CA THR A 171 22.92 25.59 -21.43
C THR A 171 23.42 24.27 -20.79
N THR A 172 23.32 24.20 -19.48
CA THR A 172 23.47 22.94 -18.72
C THR A 172 22.18 22.62 -17.99
N THR A 173 22.02 21.35 -17.58
CA THR A 173 20.84 20.92 -16.84
C THR A 173 21.24 20.47 -15.44
N VAL A 174 20.54 20.99 -14.44
CA VAL A 174 20.56 20.51 -13.06
C VAL A 174 19.41 19.54 -12.86
N THR A 175 19.72 18.33 -12.44
CA THR A 175 18.73 17.31 -12.12
C THR A 175 18.63 17.18 -10.61
N SER A 176 17.41 16.99 -10.08
CA SER A 176 17.20 16.75 -8.66
C SER A 176 16.27 15.57 -8.39
N VAL A 177 16.46 14.93 -7.25
CA VAL A 177 15.58 13.90 -6.73
C VAL A 177 15.22 14.24 -5.29
N VAL A 178 13.93 14.23 -5.00
CA VAL A 178 13.38 14.45 -3.67
C VAL A 178 13.22 13.09 -2.97
N TYR A 179 13.59 13.02 -1.71
CA TYR A 179 13.46 11.81 -0.88
C TYR A 179 12.53 12.06 0.33
N PRO A 180 11.70 11.07 0.68
CA PRO A 180 11.42 9.86 -0.09
C PRO A 180 10.68 10.19 -1.39
N GLN A 181 10.79 9.34 -2.41
CA GLN A 181 10.12 9.57 -3.71
C GLN A 181 8.60 9.67 -3.60
N ILE A 182 8.02 9.13 -2.52
CA ILE A 182 6.59 9.23 -2.20
C ILE A 182 6.23 10.48 -1.39
N ALA A 183 7.18 11.41 -1.18
CA ALA A 183 6.91 12.66 -0.45
C ALA A 183 5.71 13.40 -1.05
N THR A 184 4.88 14.00 -0.17
CA THR A 184 3.67 14.72 -0.60
C THR A 184 4.00 15.91 -1.49
N VAL A 185 5.13 16.58 -1.22
CA VAL A 185 5.70 17.60 -2.09
C VAL A 185 6.97 17.01 -2.71
N ASN A 186 6.91 16.63 -3.98
CA ASN A 186 7.99 15.90 -4.66
C ASN A 186 8.60 16.67 -5.85
N LYS A 187 8.40 17.98 -5.89
CA LYS A 187 8.98 18.86 -6.92
C LYS A 187 10.02 19.77 -6.30
N ALA A 188 11.17 19.86 -6.95
CA ALA A 188 12.19 20.88 -6.66
C ALA A 188 11.87 22.15 -7.48
N THR A 189 12.25 23.29 -6.94
CA THR A 189 12.32 24.56 -7.66
C THR A 189 13.77 24.99 -7.82
N TYR A 190 14.08 25.62 -8.94
CA TYR A 190 15.43 26.03 -9.28
C TYR A 190 15.47 27.56 -9.35
N THR A 191 16.50 28.13 -8.77
CA THR A 191 16.73 29.58 -8.79
C THR A 191 18.21 29.84 -8.99
N THR A 192 18.54 31.00 -9.56
CA THR A 192 19.91 31.51 -9.65
C THR A 192 20.08 32.72 -8.72
N ASP A 193 21.22 32.82 -8.07
CA ASP A 193 21.54 33.94 -7.19
C ASP A 193 21.92 35.20 -7.99
N ASN A 194 22.35 35.04 -9.24
CA ASN A 194 22.74 36.14 -10.09
C ASN A 194 22.19 35.98 -11.53
N SER A 195 21.04 36.57 -11.78
CA SER A 195 20.37 36.54 -13.08
C SER A 195 21.09 37.28 -14.20
N SER A 196 22.11 38.11 -13.89
CA SER A 196 22.95 38.75 -14.90
C SER A 196 24.05 37.82 -15.44
N ILE A 197 24.36 36.73 -14.75
CA ILE A 197 25.34 35.72 -15.17
C ILE A 197 24.64 34.52 -15.81
N SER A 198 23.58 34.00 -15.18
CA SER A 198 22.80 32.89 -15.68
C SER A 198 21.33 33.01 -15.34
N THR A 199 20.46 32.40 -16.13
CA THR A 199 19.04 32.25 -15.84
C THR A 199 18.73 30.78 -15.62
N CYS A 200 17.67 30.51 -14.87
CA CYS A 200 17.23 29.13 -14.60
C CYS A 200 15.75 29.00 -14.90
N ASP A 201 15.36 27.97 -15.63
CA ASP A 201 13.95 27.64 -15.84
C ASP A 201 13.42 26.66 -14.78
N GLY A 202 12.10 26.44 -14.76
CA GLY A 202 11.45 25.53 -13.84
C GLY A 202 11.82 24.04 -13.99
N ASN A 203 12.56 23.70 -15.07
CA ASN A 203 13.04 22.34 -15.36
C ASN A 203 14.50 22.12 -14.99
N GLY A 204 15.17 23.14 -14.45
CA GLY A 204 16.58 23.09 -14.08
C GLY A 204 17.55 23.34 -15.23
N ASN A 205 17.11 23.89 -16.35
CA ASN A 205 18.02 24.37 -17.39
C ASN A 205 18.60 25.71 -16.97
N VAL A 206 19.93 25.82 -16.96
CA VAL A 206 20.72 26.96 -16.53
C VAL A 206 21.59 27.47 -17.67
#